data_696adf975aa3ef619976f0d9c569394b
#
_entry.id   696adf975aa3ef619976f0d9c569394b
#
_cell.length_a   1.000
_cell.length_b   1.000
_cell.length_c   1.000
_cell.angle_alpha   90.00
_cell.angle_beta   90.00
_cell.angle_gamma   90.00
#
_symmetry.space_group_name_H-M   'P 1'
#
loop_
_entity.id
_entity.type
_entity.pdbx_description
1 polymer ?
#
loop_
_entity_poly.entity_id
_entity_poly.type
_entity_poly.pdbx_seq_one_letter_code
_entity_poly.pdbx_strand_id
1 'polypeptide(L)'
;QEAKVVMEVPTYPYDQEYVTPRMKLDLLIDKCFRNRLAQKLNAIITFSDAPAIFGGHTIRISNGIDFDAISIKNNCNDTICELHLMGVAEVHYWHGFDRVIQGLAAYYKTFPEYKVYFHIVGDLSGERERQEILPAIKNNQLEPYVTLYGNRHGEELNQLFEWADVGIGSL
;
A
#
# COMPACT_ATOMS: atom_id res chain seq x y z
N GLN A 1 -39.45 -2.96 10.27
CA GLN A 1 -38.51 -2.63 9.16
C GLN A 1 -37.59 -3.82 8.98
N GLU A 2 -37.53 -4.39 7.77
CA GLU A 2 -36.50 -5.38 7.46
C GLU A 2 -35.11 -4.72 7.41
N ALA A 3 -34.15 -5.32 8.08
CA ALA A 3 -32.77 -4.85 8.04
C ALA A 3 -32.20 -5.06 6.63
N LYS A 4 -31.55 -4.05 6.09
CA LYS A 4 -30.76 -4.18 4.84
C LYS A 4 -29.39 -4.73 5.16
N VAL A 5 -28.96 -5.73 4.41
CA VAL A 5 -27.64 -6.36 4.57
C VAL A 5 -26.77 -6.00 3.37
N VAL A 6 -25.65 -5.41 3.64
CA VAL A 6 -24.61 -5.09 2.64
C VAL A 6 -23.30 -5.78 3.02
N MET A 7 -22.47 -6.09 2.03
CA MET A 7 -21.14 -6.67 2.23
C MET A 7 -20.12 -5.80 1.51
N GLU A 8 -18.99 -5.56 2.15
CA GLU A 8 -17.86 -4.89 1.51
C GLU A 8 -16.90 -5.94 0.93
N VAL A 9 -16.53 -5.75 -0.35
CA VAL A 9 -15.52 -6.52 -1.05
C VAL A 9 -14.49 -5.51 -1.60
N PRO A 10 -13.48 -5.13 -0.79
CA PRO A 10 -12.56 -4.06 -1.13
C PRO A 10 -11.66 -4.42 -2.32
N THR A 11 -11.20 -5.66 -2.39
CA THR A 11 -10.37 -6.16 -3.50
C THR A 11 -11.16 -7.17 -4.33
N TYR A 12 -11.27 -6.93 -5.64
CA TYR A 12 -11.89 -7.87 -6.56
C TYR A 12 -11.20 -7.83 -7.93
N PRO A 13 -10.82 -8.98 -8.50
CA PRO A 13 -10.93 -10.34 -7.94
C PRO A 13 -9.87 -10.63 -6.86
N TYR A 14 -10.25 -11.37 -5.81
CA TYR A 14 -9.38 -11.69 -4.67
C TYR A 14 -8.84 -13.13 -4.64
N ASP A 15 -9.25 -13.97 -5.59
CA ASP A 15 -8.88 -15.40 -5.59
C ASP A 15 -7.35 -15.63 -5.55
N GLN A 16 -6.57 -14.72 -6.11
CA GLN A 16 -5.11 -14.79 -6.18
C GLN A 16 -4.41 -14.44 -4.85
N GLU A 17 -5.10 -13.86 -3.91
CA GLU A 17 -4.56 -13.53 -2.58
C GLU A 17 -4.43 -14.79 -1.69
N TYR A 18 -5.10 -15.87 -2.04
CA TYR A 18 -5.15 -17.13 -1.31
C TYR A 18 -3.96 -18.04 -1.69
N VAL A 19 -2.79 -17.76 -1.12
CA VAL A 19 -1.51 -18.41 -1.53
C VAL A 19 -1.16 -19.66 -0.73
N THR A 20 -1.51 -19.72 0.58
CA THR A 20 -1.16 -20.86 1.43
C THR A 20 -2.14 -22.04 1.27
N PRO A 21 -1.74 -23.28 1.59
CA PRO A 21 -2.65 -24.43 1.52
C PRO A 21 -3.94 -24.26 2.33
N ARG A 22 -3.85 -23.66 3.52
CA ARG A 22 -5.02 -23.35 4.36
C ARG A 22 -5.93 -22.34 3.69
N MET A 23 -5.37 -21.23 3.21
CA MET A 23 -6.13 -20.20 2.50
C MET A 23 -6.83 -20.77 1.26
N LYS A 24 -6.17 -21.68 0.51
CA LYS A 24 -6.78 -22.35 -0.66
C LYS A 24 -7.99 -23.19 -0.28
N LEU A 25 -7.98 -23.82 0.90
CA LEU A 25 -9.13 -24.54 1.42
C LEU A 25 -10.29 -23.56 1.75
N ASP A 26 -9.95 -22.44 2.40
CA ASP A 26 -10.94 -21.40 2.70
C ASP A 26 -11.54 -20.83 1.41
N LEU A 27 -10.74 -20.62 0.36
CA LEU A 27 -11.22 -20.20 -0.96
C LEU A 27 -12.15 -21.22 -1.61
N LEU A 28 -11.90 -22.53 -1.45
CA LEU A 28 -12.81 -23.57 -1.95
C LEU A 28 -14.17 -23.50 -1.27
N ILE A 29 -14.19 -23.30 0.04
CA ILE A 29 -15.42 -23.11 0.81
C ILE A 29 -16.13 -21.83 0.36
N ASP A 30 -15.41 -20.74 0.22
CA ASP A 30 -15.94 -19.47 -0.27
C ASP A 30 -16.60 -19.65 -1.65
N LYS A 31 -15.92 -20.28 -2.60
CA LYS A 31 -16.46 -20.56 -3.95
C LYS A 31 -17.75 -21.34 -3.96
N CYS A 32 -17.96 -22.21 -2.97
CA CYS A 32 -19.21 -22.97 -2.84
C CYS A 32 -20.41 -22.11 -2.44
N PHE A 33 -20.17 -21.04 -1.68
CA PHE A 33 -21.24 -20.27 -1.05
C PHE A 33 -21.38 -18.84 -1.53
N ARG A 34 -20.29 -18.20 -1.98
CA ARG A 34 -20.23 -16.77 -2.29
C ARG A 34 -21.31 -16.29 -3.26
N ASN A 35 -21.61 -17.05 -4.32
CA ASN A 35 -22.64 -16.68 -5.28
C ASN A 35 -24.04 -16.66 -4.65
N ARG A 36 -24.32 -17.66 -3.81
CA ARG A 36 -25.61 -17.74 -3.11
C ARG A 36 -25.77 -16.64 -2.07
N LEU A 37 -24.70 -16.30 -1.39
CA LEU A 37 -24.68 -15.23 -0.39
C LEU A 37 -24.83 -13.88 -1.08
N ALA A 38 -24.05 -13.61 -2.11
CA ALA A 38 -24.08 -12.35 -2.86
C ALA A 38 -25.47 -12.01 -3.39
N GLN A 39 -26.20 -13.00 -3.91
CA GLN A 39 -27.56 -12.81 -4.43
C GLN A 39 -28.61 -12.51 -3.35
N LYS A 40 -28.31 -12.76 -2.08
CA LYS A 40 -29.21 -12.45 -0.94
C LYS A 40 -28.92 -11.09 -0.32
N LEU A 41 -27.83 -10.44 -0.71
CA LEU A 41 -27.46 -9.12 -0.21
C LEU A 41 -28.26 -8.03 -0.92
N ASN A 42 -28.50 -6.94 -0.23
CA ASN A 42 -29.09 -5.75 -0.84
C ASN A 42 -28.10 -5.04 -1.76
N ALA A 43 -26.80 -5.06 -1.43
CA ALA A 43 -25.73 -4.57 -2.28
C ALA A 43 -24.36 -5.10 -1.81
N ILE A 44 -23.39 -5.07 -2.72
CA ILE A 44 -21.96 -5.28 -2.44
C ILE A 44 -21.26 -3.94 -2.65
N ILE A 45 -20.61 -3.44 -1.61
CA ILE A 45 -19.77 -2.23 -1.68
C ILE A 45 -18.39 -2.65 -2.16
N THR A 46 -17.83 -1.96 -3.17
CA THR A 46 -16.53 -2.30 -3.74
C THR A 46 -15.80 -1.06 -4.25
N PHE A 47 -14.47 -1.16 -4.32
CA PHE A 47 -13.61 -0.16 -4.98
C PHE A 47 -13.31 -0.50 -6.44
N SER A 48 -13.73 -1.68 -6.92
CA SER A 48 -13.55 -2.11 -8.30
C SER A 48 -14.62 -1.56 -9.22
N ASP A 49 -14.33 -1.56 -10.54
CA ASP A 49 -15.31 -1.17 -11.58
C ASP A 49 -16.27 -2.29 -11.95
N ALA A 50 -16.25 -3.43 -11.27
CA ALA A 50 -17.10 -4.56 -11.58
C ALA A 50 -18.58 -4.21 -11.33
N PRO A 51 -19.45 -4.29 -12.35
CA PRO A 51 -20.88 -3.95 -12.22
C PRO A 51 -21.65 -4.97 -11.39
N ALA A 52 -21.11 -6.16 -11.22
CA ALA A 52 -21.64 -7.22 -10.38
C ALA A 52 -20.51 -8.09 -9.84
N ILE A 53 -20.60 -8.51 -8.58
CA ILE A 53 -19.66 -9.43 -7.93
C ILE A 53 -20.47 -10.64 -7.48
N PHE A 54 -20.07 -11.84 -7.94
CA PHE A 54 -20.74 -13.12 -7.66
C PHE A 54 -22.25 -13.12 -7.92
N GLY A 55 -22.71 -12.31 -8.89
CA GLY A 55 -24.13 -12.15 -9.22
C GLY A 55 -24.89 -11.20 -8.30
N GLY A 56 -24.24 -10.57 -7.33
CA GLY A 56 -24.80 -9.50 -6.50
C GLY A 56 -24.60 -8.13 -7.14
N HIS A 57 -25.55 -7.22 -6.90
CA HIS A 57 -25.44 -5.83 -7.33
C HIS A 57 -24.34 -5.08 -6.57
N THR A 58 -23.50 -4.32 -7.28
CA THR A 58 -22.40 -3.55 -6.69
C THR A 58 -22.71 -2.07 -6.58
N ILE A 59 -22.22 -1.48 -5.50
CA ILE A 59 -22.13 -0.02 -5.32
C ILE A 59 -20.64 0.31 -5.22
N ARG A 60 -20.14 1.02 -6.22
CA ARG A 60 -18.75 1.48 -6.21
C ARG A 60 -18.62 2.67 -5.27
N ILE A 61 -17.59 2.61 -4.43
CA ILE A 61 -17.12 3.73 -3.62
C ILE A 61 -15.63 3.96 -3.85
N SER A 62 -15.11 5.06 -3.34
CA SER A 62 -13.67 5.32 -3.25
C SER A 62 -13.28 5.50 -1.78
N ASN A 63 -11.99 5.36 -1.49
CA ASN A 63 -11.47 5.73 -0.18
C ASN A 63 -11.74 7.22 0.06
N GLY A 64 -12.30 7.51 1.22
CA GLY A 64 -12.49 8.89 1.68
C GLY A 64 -11.25 9.37 2.43
N ILE A 65 -11.03 10.67 2.37
CA ILE A 65 -10.02 11.37 3.14
C ILE A 65 -10.66 12.61 3.76
N ASP A 66 -10.33 12.88 5.00
CA ASP A 66 -10.71 14.13 5.66
C ASP A 66 -9.73 15.24 5.29
N PHE A 67 -10.09 16.03 4.28
CA PHE A 67 -9.25 17.11 3.80
C PHE A 67 -9.08 18.24 4.83
N ASP A 68 -10.01 18.38 5.77
CA ASP A 68 -9.92 19.41 6.81
C ASP A 68 -8.90 19.01 7.90
N ALA A 69 -8.64 17.72 8.04
CA ALA A 69 -7.64 17.18 8.96
C ALA A 69 -6.21 17.10 8.37
N ILE A 70 -6.04 17.41 7.08
CA ILE A 70 -4.76 17.30 6.40
C ILE A 70 -4.25 18.68 6.03
N SER A 71 -3.10 19.04 6.58
CA SER A 71 -2.41 20.28 6.21
C SER A 71 -1.79 20.16 4.82
N ILE A 72 -1.99 21.19 4.00
CA ILE A 72 -1.26 21.30 2.73
C ILE A 72 0.15 21.77 3.03
N LYS A 73 1.16 21.09 2.49
CA LYS A 73 2.57 21.50 2.60
C LYS A 73 2.74 22.91 1.99
N ASN A 74 3.17 23.85 2.81
CA ASN A 74 3.29 25.25 2.41
C ASN A 74 4.67 25.60 1.85
N ASN A 75 5.68 24.78 2.07
CA ASN A 75 7.06 25.05 1.67
C ASN A 75 7.53 24.04 0.63
N CYS A 76 7.74 24.50 -0.60
CA CYS A 76 8.61 23.81 -1.54
C CYS A 76 10.05 24.21 -1.18
N ASN A 77 10.89 23.24 -0.89
CA ASN A 77 12.29 23.51 -0.67
C ASN A 77 12.97 23.82 -2.02
N ASP A 78 13.23 25.07 -2.31
CA ASP A 78 13.80 25.53 -3.58
C ASP A 78 15.33 25.34 -3.67
N THR A 79 15.97 24.87 -2.63
CA THR A 79 17.46 24.74 -2.58
C THR A 79 17.87 23.30 -2.52
N ILE A 80 18.02 22.60 -3.77
CA ILE A 80 18.09 21.28 -3.36
C ILE A 80 18.85 20.33 -4.27
N CYS A 81 19.92 19.88 -3.70
CA CYS A 81 20.63 18.70 -4.12
C CYS A 81 20.10 17.41 -3.44
N GLU A 82 18.92 17.44 -2.84
CA GLU A 82 18.32 16.33 -2.09
C GLU A 82 16.84 16.15 -2.43
N LEU A 83 16.39 14.91 -2.56
CA LEU A 83 15.01 14.54 -2.83
C LEU A 83 14.57 13.45 -1.84
N HIS A 84 13.47 13.69 -1.15
CA HIS A 84 12.92 12.79 -0.14
C HIS A 84 11.67 12.09 -0.65
N LEU A 85 11.81 10.82 -1.01
CA LEU A 85 10.71 9.94 -1.37
C LEU A 85 10.12 9.32 -0.09
N MET A 86 8.80 9.22 0.03
CA MET A 86 8.15 8.58 1.17
C MET A 86 7.10 7.57 0.73
N GLY A 87 7.20 6.35 1.22
CA GLY A 87 6.18 5.32 1.09
C GLY A 87 5.55 5.03 2.45
N VAL A 88 4.22 5.13 2.56
CA VAL A 88 3.46 4.83 3.78
C VAL A 88 2.58 3.62 3.52
N ALA A 89 2.90 2.50 4.14
CA ALA A 89 2.12 1.27 4.02
C ALA A 89 2.51 0.25 5.08
N GLU A 90 1.60 -0.65 5.45
CA GLU A 90 2.00 -1.97 5.89
C GLU A 90 2.64 -2.68 4.70
N VAL A 91 3.97 -2.83 4.73
CA VAL A 91 4.74 -3.14 3.53
C VAL A 91 4.51 -4.58 3.09
N HIS A 92 3.98 -4.73 1.90
CA HIS A 92 3.80 -6.00 1.21
C HIS A 92 4.43 -5.95 -0.18
N TYR A 93 4.69 -7.11 -0.79
CA TYR A 93 5.34 -7.23 -2.09
C TYR A 93 4.64 -6.44 -3.21
N TRP A 94 3.32 -6.28 -3.14
CA TRP A 94 2.55 -5.52 -4.15
C TRP A 94 2.75 -4.01 -4.09
N HIS A 95 3.35 -3.47 -3.01
CA HIS A 95 3.71 -2.06 -2.97
C HIS A 95 4.93 -1.73 -3.83
N GLY A 96 5.76 -2.73 -4.17
CA GLY A 96 6.89 -2.56 -5.08
C GLY A 96 8.05 -1.75 -4.50
N PHE A 97 8.17 -1.62 -3.19
CA PHE A 97 9.27 -0.87 -2.55
C PHE A 97 10.65 -1.47 -2.81
N ASP A 98 10.70 -2.77 -3.07
CA ASP A 98 11.90 -3.45 -3.57
C ASP A 98 12.40 -2.85 -4.88
N ARG A 99 11.50 -2.45 -5.78
CA ARG A 99 11.84 -1.78 -7.05
C ARG A 99 12.43 -0.39 -6.85
N VAL A 100 11.91 0.37 -5.86
CA VAL A 100 12.50 1.66 -5.48
C VAL A 100 13.93 1.45 -4.98
N ILE A 101 14.16 0.46 -4.12
CA ILE A 101 15.48 0.14 -3.57
C ILE A 101 16.45 -0.27 -4.69
N GLN A 102 15.99 -1.10 -5.64
CA GLN A 102 16.79 -1.47 -6.82
C GLN A 102 17.11 -0.26 -7.69
N GLY A 103 16.13 0.64 -7.88
CA GLY A 103 16.33 1.91 -8.60
C GLY A 103 17.37 2.79 -7.92
N LEU A 104 17.31 2.95 -6.60
CA LEU A 104 18.31 3.68 -5.82
C LEU A 104 19.70 3.03 -5.92
N ALA A 105 19.77 1.69 -5.86
CA ALA A 105 21.02 0.98 -6.03
C ALA A 105 21.66 1.23 -7.41
N ALA A 106 20.85 1.29 -8.47
CA ALA A 106 21.32 1.64 -9.81
C ALA A 106 21.75 3.12 -9.88
N TYR A 107 20.95 4.00 -9.29
CA TYR A 107 21.20 5.43 -9.27
C TYR A 107 22.53 5.77 -8.59
N TYR A 108 22.78 5.24 -7.40
CA TYR A 108 24.02 5.55 -6.65
C TYR A 108 25.30 4.95 -7.25
N LYS A 109 25.19 3.97 -8.15
CA LYS A 109 26.34 3.49 -8.96
C LYS A 109 26.83 4.52 -9.97
N THR A 110 26.01 5.53 -10.29
CA THR A 110 26.41 6.60 -11.23
C THR A 110 27.15 7.77 -10.54
N PHE A 111 27.36 7.70 -9.23
CA PHE A 111 27.92 8.79 -8.42
C PHE A 111 27.19 10.13 -8.62
N PRO A 112 25.88 10.16 -8.38
CA PRO A 112 25.06 11.32 -8.69
C PRO A 112 25.40 12.52 -7.79
N GLU A 113 25.24 13.73 -8.32
CA GLU A 113 25.36 14.97 -7.55
C GLU A 113 24.18 15.16 -6.60
N TYR A 114 22.96 14.77 -7.04
CA TYR A 114 21.75 14.82 -6.23
C TYR A 114 21.65 13.60 -5.33
N LYS A 115 21.22 13.82 -4.09
CA LYS A 115 20.92 12.75 -3.16
C LYS A 115 19.43 12.45 -3.18
N VAL A 116 19.09 11.18 -3.22
CA VAL A 116 17.71 10.70 -3.16
C VAL A 116 17.57 9.79 -1.96
N TYR A 117 16.68 10.16 -1.05
CA TYR A 117 16.39 9.39 0.15
C TYR A 117 15.05 8.70 0.01
N PHE A 118 14.94 7.50 0.54
CA PHE A 118 13.67 6.77 0.60
C PHE A 118 13.30 6.46 2.04
N HIS A 119 12.14 6.96 2.44
CA HIS A 119 11.59 6.85 3.79
C HIS A 119 10.41 5.90 3.75
N ILE A 120 10.54 4.75 4.42
CA ILE A 120 9.49 3.74 4.52
C ILE A 120 8.85 3.88 5.89
N VAL A 121 7.56 4.23 5.91
CA VAL A 121 6.74 4.35 7.10
C VAL A 121 5.73 3.21 7.13
N GLY A 122 5.82 2.39 8.15
CA GLY A 122 5.05 1.16 8.32
C GLY A 122 5.95 -0.04 8.55
N ASP A 123 5.35 -1.14 8.98
CA ASP A 123 6.10 -2.35 9.28
C ASP A 123 6.31 -3.22 8.04
N LEU A 124 7.43 -3.92 8.02
CA LEU A 124 7.66 -5.02 7.09
C LEU A 124 6.88 -6.24 7.60
N SER A 125 5.65 -6.43 7.09
CA SER A 125 4.68 -7.35 7.67
C SER A 125 5.05 -8.81 7.49
N GLY A 126 5.67 -9.16 6.36
CA GLY A 126 6.00 -10.53 5.99
C GLY A 126 7.47 -10.89 6.21
N GLU A 127 7.73 -12.18 6.36
CA GLU A 127 9.10 -12.70 6.37
C GLU A 127 9.78 -12.46 5.00
N ARG A 128 9.02 -12.57 3.91
CA ARG A 128 9.51 -12.32 2.57
C ARG A 128 10.01 -10.88 2.41
N GLU A 129 9.21 -9.90 2.84
CA GLU A 129 9.56 -8.48 2.75
C GLU A 129 10.83 -8.17 3.54
N ARG A 130 10.98 -8.78 4.74
CA ARG A 130 12.20 -8.65 5.53
C ARG A 130 13.41 -9.28 4.86
N GLN A 131 13.25 -10.45 4.25
CA GLN A 131 14.32 -11.17 3.54
C GLN A 131 14.72 -10.50 2.22
N GLU A 132 13.82 -9.79 1.56
CA GLU A 132 14.10 -9.10 0.29
C GLU A 132 14.60 -7.67 0.53
N ILE A 133 13.92 -6.88 1.34
CA ILE A 133 14.19 -5.44 1.52
C ILE A 133 15.46 -5.20 2.35
N LEU A 134 15.57 -5.80 3.53
CA LEU A 134 16.71 -5.53 4.41
C LEU A 134 18.05 -5.95 3.81
N PRO A 135 18.17 -7.15 3.19
CA PRO A 135 19.40 -7.51 2.50
C PRO A 135 19.69 -6.63 1.28
N ALA A 136 18.65 -6.21 0.54
CA ALA A 136 18.85 -5.34 -0.62
C ALA A 136 19.43 -3.98 -0.21
N ILE A 137 18.95 -3.38 0.87
CA ILE A 137 19.50 -2.16 1.43
C ILE A 137 20.97 -2.37 1.81
N LYS A 138 21.28 -3.39 2.59
CA LYS A 138 22.62 -3.67 3.09
C LYS A 138 23.61 -4.04 1.97
N ASN A 139 23.23 -4.94 1.08
CA ASN A 139 24.11 -5.42 0.01
C ASN A 139 24.45 -4.34 -1.02
N ASN A 140 23.59 -3.33 -1.15
CA ASN A 140 23.82 -2.19 -2.04
C ASN A 140 24.33 -0.94 -1.29
N GLN A 141 24.68 -1.03 0.01
CA GLN A 141 25.19 0.06 0.84
C GLN A 141 24.25 1.28 0.84
N LEU A 142 22.96 1.02 0.93
CA LEU A 142 21.92 2.06 0.89
C LEU A 142 21.46 2.52 2.28
N GLU A 143 22.07 2.02 3.37
CA GLU A 143 21.71 2.41 4.73
C GLU A 143 21.74 3.94 4.97
N PRO A 144 22.62 4.73 4.34
CA PRO A 144 22.57 6.19 4.47
C PRO A 144 21.38 6.84 3.74
N TYR A 145 20.73 6.13 2.82
CA TYR A 145 19.73 6.68 1.90
C TYR A 145 18.33 6.07 2.07
N VAL A 146 18.22 4.97 2.82
CA VAL A 146 16.93 4.31 3.08
C VAL A 146 16.69 4.24 4.57
N THR A 147 15.59 4.83 5.03
CA THR A 147 15.21 4.83 6.44
C THR A 147 13.90 4.08 6.64
N LEU A 148 13.89 3.17 7.61
CA LEU A 148 12.70 2.42 8.04
C LEU A 148 12.22 3.01 9.36
N TYR A 149 11.02 3.60 9.37
CA TYR A 149 10.47 4.25 10.56
C TYR A 149 9.62 3.31 11.42
N GLY A 150 9.19 2.16 10.87
CA GLY A 150 8.12 1.39 11.48
C GLY A 150 6.78 2.15 11.44
N ASN A 151 5.80 1.68 12.20
CA ASN A 151 4.48 2.33 12.23
C ASN A 151 4.55 3.72 12.86
N ARG A 152 3.95 4.71 12.18
CA ARG A 152 3.76 6.07 12.67
C ARG A 152 2.32 6.50 12.42
N HIS A 153 1.78 7.31 13.34
CA HIS A 153 0.40 7.78 13.30
C HIS A 153 0.29 9.22 13.80
N GLY A 154 -0.81 9.89 13.44
CA GLY A 154 -1.11 11.23 13.91
C GLY A 154 0.00 12.23 13.61
N GLU A 155 0.40 13.01 14.61
CA GLU A 155 1.37 14.09 14.46
C GLU A 155 2.75 13.63 13.98
N GLU A 156 3.24 12.45 14.41
CA GLU A 156 4.52 11.92 13.93
C GLU A 156 4.50 11.62 12.42
N LEU A 157 3.38 11.11 11.92
CA LEU A 157 3.19 10.86 10.50
C LEU A 157 3.04 12.18 9.73
N ASN A 158 2.29 13.14 10.26
CA ASN A 158 2.13 14.45 9.64
C ASN A 158 3.47 15.18 9.47
N GLN A 159 4.35 15.14 10.46
CA GLN A 159 5.69 15.74 10.36
C GLN A 159 6.53 15.09 9.25
N LEU A 160 6.40 13.78 9.04
CA LEU A 160 7.07 13.12 7.93
C LEU A 160 6.50 13.55 6.56
N PHE A 161 5.19 13.75 6.47
CA PHE A 161 4.56 14.29 5.25
C PHE A 161 5.03 15.70 4.92
N GLU A 162 5.16 16.58 5.92
CA GLU A 162 5.66 17.94 5.73
C GLU A 162 7.10 17.97 5.18
N TRP A 163 7.87 16.98 5.54
CA TRP A 163 9.26 16.88 5.13
C TRP A 163 9.46 16.17 3.77
N ALA A 164 8.61 15.23 3.41
CA ALA A 164 8.71 14.49 2.17
C ALA A 164 8.41 15.36 0.93
N ASP A 165 9.11 15.11 -0.17
CA ASP A 165 8.92 15.81 -1.44
C ASP A 165 7.98 15.03 -2.37
N VAL A 166 8.06 13.69 -2.36
CA VAL A 166 7.28 12.82 -3.24
C VAL A 166 6.72 11.63 -2.47
N GLY A 167 5.41 11.44 -2.54
CA GLY A 167 4.74 10.23 -2.06
C GLY A 167 4.86 9.09 -3.08
N ILE A 168 5.25 7.91 -2.61
CA ILE A 168 5.32 6.68 -3.39
C ILE A 168 4.14 5.78 -2.99
N GLY A 169 3.26 5.51 -3.93
CA GLY A 169 2.16 4.55 -3.78
C GLY A 169 2.55 3.14 -4.19
N SER A 170 1.55 2.33 -4.55
CA SER A 170 1.80 1.01 -5.17
C SER A 170 2.39 1.18 -6.57
N LEU A 171 3.46 0.44 -6.84
CA LEU A 171 4.22 0.50 -8.09
C LEU A 171 3.94 -0.73 -8.98
#